data_4f16fe4e7e0766ead142ffce51479dec
#
_entry.id   4f16fe4e7e0766ead142ffce51479dec
#
_cell.length_a   1.000
_cell.length_b   1.000
_cell.length_c   1.000
_cell.angle_alpha   90.00
_cell.angle_beta   90.00
_cell.angle_gamma   90.00
#
_symmetry.space_group_name_H-M   'P 1'
#
loop_
_entity.id
_entity.type
_entity.pdbx_description
1 polymer ?
#
loop_
_entity_poly.entity_id
_entity_poly.type
_entity_poly.pdbx_seq_one_letter_code
_entity_poly.pdbx_strand_id
1 'polypeptide(L)'
;MSIENPIHSVGRNIQEKASVIWNVANSLFGAYKPHEYGLVILPMTVVKRFHDCLLPTRQAVLDKYEAVRHLAVKDGFLREASGYAFYNTSPFTFETLRADAENIEDNFRAFINGFSDNVQDILAQMGFGEQIKRMADSNLLYQVIVDFCSEKADMSPRKVTAVDMGYVFENLVQRFS
;
A
#
# COMPACT_ATOMS: atom_id res chain seq x y z
N MET A 1 -2.28 15.58 -27.52
CA MET A 1 -2.56 14.81 -26.29
C MET A 1 -4.06 14.83 -26.05
N SER A 2 -4.74 13.72 -26.20
CA SER A 2 -6.18 13.66 -25.91
C SER A 2 -6.37 13.64 -24.39
N ILE A 3 -7.15 14.60 -23.89
CA ILE A 3 -7.57 14.62 -22.49
C ILE A 3 -8.58 13.50 -22.33
N GLU A 4 -8.24 12.48 -21.58
CA GLU A 4 -9.13 11.35 -21.33
C GLU A 4 -10.37 11.82 -20.55
N ASN A 5 -11.53 11.33 -20.94
CA ASN A 5 -12.77 11.62 -20.22
C ASN A 5 -12.66 11.05 -18.79
N PRO A 6 -12.89 11.86 -17.73
CA PRO A 6 -12.78 11.40 -16.34
C PRO A 6 -13.61 10.14 -16.04
N ILE A 7 -14.79 9.97 -16.66
CA ILE A 7 -15.63 8.78 -16.46
C ILE A 7 -14.94 7.53 -16.99
N HIS A 8 -14.25 7.62 -18.13
CA HIS A 8 -13.50 6.48 -18.69
C HIS A 8 -12.28 6.14 -17.84
N SER A 9 -11.59 7.15 -17.30
CA SER A 9 -10.45 6.96 -16.39
C SER A 9 -10.87 6.22 -15.13
N VAL A 10 -11.94 6.63 -14.47
CA VAL A 10 -12.48 5.97 -13.26
C VAL A 10 -12.86 4.52 -13.56
N GLY A 11 -13.63 4.28 -14.65
CA GLY A 11 -14.08 2.94 -15.03
C GLY A 11 -12.92 2.00 -15.30
N ARG A 12 -11.90 2.46 -16.02
CA ARG A 12 -10.70 1.68 -16.29
C ARG A 12 -9.93 1.35 -15.02
N ASN A 13 -9.76 2.33 -14.11
CA ASN A 13 -9.07 2.12 -12.85
C ASN A 13 -9.80 1.10 -11.98
N ILE A 14 -11.13 1.18 -11.89
CA ILE A 14 -11.94 0.20 -11.15
C ILE A 14 -11.74 -1.19 -11.75
N GLN A 15 -11.78 -1.32 -13.08
CA GLN A 15 -11.63 -2.61 -13.76
C GLN A 15 -10.24 -3.21 -13.57
N GLU A 16 -9.18 -2.42 -13.68
CA GLU A 16 -7.81 -2.87 -13.46
C GLU A 16 -7.60 -3.33 -12.01
N LYS A 17 -8.07 -2.55 -11.05
CA LYS A 17 -7.96 -2.88 -9.63
C LYS A 17 -8.82 -4.09 -9.27
N ALA A 18 -9.98 -4.26 -9.88
CA ALA A 18 -10.80 -5.46 -9.72
C ALA A 18 -10.04 -6.73 -10.14
N SER A 19 -9.24 -6.66 -11.20
CA SER A 19 -8.39 -7.78 -11.63
C SER A 19 -7.36 -8.16 -10.56
N VAL A 20 -6.69 -7.17 -9.97
CA VAL A 20 -5.74 -7.39 -8.87
C VAL A 20 -6.44 -8.00 -7.66
N ILE A 21 -7.58 -7.44 -7.28
CA ILE A 21 -8.38 -7.90 -6.15
C ILE A 21 -8.81 -9.35 -6.33
N TRP A 22 -9.18 -9.73 -7.55
CA TRP A 22 -9.54 -11.10 -7.88
C TRP A 22 -8.38 -12.07 -7.65
N ASN A 23 -7.17 -11.68 -8.04
CA ASN A 23 -5.96 -12.45 -7.78
C ASN A 23 -5.67 -12.59 -6.29
N VAL A 24 -5.82 -11.50 -5.53
CA VAL A 24 -5.64 -11.52 -4.08
C VAL A 24 -6.67 -12.45 -3.43
N ALA A 25 -7.94 -12.35 -3.82
CA ALA A 25 -8.99 -13.22 -3.30
C ALA A 25 -8.68 -14.69 -3.58
N ASN A 26 -8.18 -15.02 -4.77
CA ASN A 26 -7.74 -16.37 -5.10
C ASN A 26 -6.59 -16.82 -4.19
N SER A 27 -5.65 -15.95 -3.90
CA SER A 27 -4.53 -16.26 -2.98
C SER A 27 -5.00 -16.51 -1.56
N LEU A 28 -6.05 -15.82 -1.13
CA LEU A 28 -6.60 -15.95 0.24
C LEU A 28 -7.53 -17.14 0.42
N PHE A 29 -8.01 -17.72 -0.68
CA PHE A 29 -8.96 -18.82 -0.67
C PHE A 29 -8.41 -20.00 0.15
N GLY A 30 -9.23 -20.53 1.03
CA GLY A 30 -8.87 -21.67 1.90
C GLY A 30 -8.35 -21.26 3.28
N ALA A 31 -7.59 -20.16 3.40
CA ALA A 31 -7.12 -19.62 4.67
C ALA A 31 -8.03 -18.52 5.22
N TYR A 32 -8.72 -17.81 4.32
CA TYR A 32 -9.69 -16.78 4.64
C TYR A 32 -11.04 -17.17 4.06
N LYS A 33 -12.09 -16.84 4.79
CA LYS A 33 -13.46 -16.95 4.26
C LYS A 33 -13.76 -15.73 3.39
N PRO A 34 -14.66 -15.83 2.38
CA PRO A 34 -14.97 -14.70 1.50
C PRO A 34 -15.35 -13.41 2.23
N HIS A 35 -16.09 -13.49 3.33
CA HIS A 35 -16.47 -12.31 4.10
C HIS A 35 -15.30 -11.70 4.88
N GLU A 36 -14.16 -12.38 4.94
CA GLU A 36 -12.93 -11.90 5.60
C GLU A 36 -11.93 -11.27 4.64
N TYR A 37 -12.15 -11.37 3.32
CA TYR A 37 -11.17 -10.88 2.32
C TYR A 37 -10.91 -9.39 2.48
N GLY A 38 -11.90 -8.61 2.87
CA GLY A 38 -11.77 -7.17 3.09
C GLY A 38 -10.74 -6.81 4.17
N LEU A 39 -10.56 -7.70 5.15
CA LEU A 39 -9.56 -7.49 6.22
C LEU A 39 -8.13 -7.37 5.69
N VAL A 40 -7.86 -7.96 4.54
CA VAL A 40 -6.56 -7.90 3.85
C VAL A 40 -6.59 -6.88 2.73
N ILE A 41 -7.60 -6.94 1.88
CA ILE A 41 -7.67 -6.15 0.64
C ILE A 41 -7.73 -4.65 0.91
N LEU A 42 -8.53 -4.22 1.88
CA LEU A 42 -8.68 -2.79 2.17
C LEU A 42 -7.38 -2.17 2.70
N PRO A 43 -6.73 -2.71 3.76
CA PRO A 43 -5.48 -2.12 4.22
C PRO A 43 -4.34 -2.27 3.21
N MET A 44 -4.26 -3.36 2.46
CA MET A 44 -3.24 -3.51 1.41
C MET A 44 -3.39 -2.46 0.32
N THR A 45 -4.61 -2.12 -0.05
CA THR A 45 -4.88 -1.06 -1.02
C THR A 45 -4.41 0.30 -0.51
N VAL A 46 -4.68 0.61 0.76
CA VAL A 46 -4.21 1.84 1.42
C VAL A 46 -2.68 1.89 1.42
N VAL A 47 -2.04 0.81 1.85
CA VAL A 47 -0.57 0.70 1.89
C VAL A 47 0.03 0.91 0.49
N LYS A 48 -0.53 0.25 -0.52
CA LYS A 48 -0.02 0.36 -1.89
C LYS A 48 -0.18 1.77 -2.44
N ARG A 49 -1.31 2.43 -2.17
CA ARG A 49 -1.51 3.83 -2.57
C ARG A 49 -0.46 4.74 -1.95
N PHE A 50 -0.26 4.65 -0.65
CA PHE A 50 0.76 5.48 0.03
C PHE A 50 2.15 5.19 -0.49
N HIS A 51 2.50 3.92 -0.67
CA HIS A 51 3.77 3.52 -1.25
C HIS A 51 3.99 4.17 -2.62
N ASP A 52 3.01 4.06 -3.51
CA ASP A 52 3.12 4.56 -4.88
C ASP A 52 3.18 6.08 -4.93
N CYS A 53 2.47 6.77 -4.03
CA CYS A 53 2.59 8.22 -3.88
C CYS A 53 4.01 8.64 -3.47
N LEU A 54 4.63 7.87 -2.60
CA LEU A 54 5.93 8.22 -2.00
C LEU A 54 7.13 7.85 -2.88
N LEU A 55 6.98 6.97 -3.86
CA LEU A 55 8.10 6.50 -4.69
C LEU A 55 8.93 7.63 -5.29
N PRO A 56 8.34 8.67 -5.92
CA PRO A 56 9.15 9.72 -6.56
C PRO A 56 10.05 10.50 -5.61
N THR A 57 9.66 10.62 -4.34
CA THR A 57 10.41 11.39 -3.34
C THR A 57 11.09 10.51 -2.29
N ARG A 58 11.05 9.19 -2.48
CA ARG A 58 11.57 8.22 -1.51
C ARG A 58 13.03 8.52 -1.13
N GLN A 59 13.89 8.75 -2.11
CA GLN A 59 15.31 9.00 -1.83
C GLN A 59 15.51 10.30 -1.04
N ALA A 60 14.75 11.34 -1.36
CA ALA A 60 14.79 12.60 -0.61
C ALA A 60 14.41 12.39 0.87
N VAL A 61 13.41 11.54 1.14
CA VAL A 61 13.02 11.20 2.52
C VAL A 61 14.14 10.45 3.25
N LEU A 62 14.74 9.46 2.60
CA LEU A 62 15.82 8.68 3.20
C LEU A 62 17.04 9.55 3.50
N ASP A 63 17.40 10.43 2.58
CA ASP A 63 18.54 11.36 2.76
C ASP A 63 18.25 12.34 3.90
N LYS A 64 17.03 12.87 3.95
CA LYS A 64 16.63 13.78 5.03
C LYS A 64 16.61 13.06 6.38
N TYR A 65 16.08 11.85 6.43
CA TYR A 65 16.04 11.04 7.65
C TYR A 65 17.44 10.85 8.23
N GLU A 66 18.42 10.52 7.39
CA GLU A 66 19.80 10.38 7.83
C GLU A 66 20.36 11.71 8.34
N ALA A 67 20.07 12.82 7.66
CA ALA A 67 20.56 14.15 8.02
C ALA A 67 19.98 14.65 9.35
N VAL A 68 18.72 14.33 9.67
CA VAL A 68 18.04 14.79 10.88
C VAL A 68 17.89 13.71 11.96
N ARG A 69 18.57 12.58 11.78
CA ARG A 69 18.46 11.41 12.65
C ARG A 69 18.70 11.72 14.12
N HIS A 70 19.60 12.65 14.41
CA HIS A 70 19.96 13.07 15.75
C HIS A 70 18.91 13.98 16.43
N LEU A 71 17.92 14.48 15.68
CA LEU A 71 16.91 15.38 16.23
C LEU A 71 15.80 14.58 16.92
N ALA A 72 15.26 15.13 18.02
CA ALA A 72 14.14 14.52 18.72
C ALA A 72 12.84 14.62 17.91
N VAL A 73 12.64 15.73 17.18
CA VAL A 73 11.46 15.98 16.37
C VAL A 73 11.87 16.07 14.91
N LYS A 74 11.40 15.14 14.09
CA LYS A 74 11.80 14.98 12.69
C LYS A 74 10.64 15.15 11.71
N ASP A 75 9.41 15.07 12.19
CA ASP A 75 8.20 14.88 11.40
C ASP A 75 8.04 15.97 10.31
N GLY A 76 8.21 17.25 10.67
CA GLY A 76 8.11 18.36 9.72
C GLY A 76 9.12 18.28 8.59
N PHE A 77 10.36 17.88 8.89
CA PHE A 77 11.42 17.71 7.89
C PHE A 77 11.09 16.58 6.91
N LEU A 78 10.53 15.48 7.42
CA LEU A 78 10.23 14.30 6.61
C LEU A 78 8.99 14.53 5.74
N ARG A 79 7.98 15.24 6.24
CA ARG A 79 6.82 15.65 5.44
C ARG A 79 7.22 16.59 4.31
N GLU A 80 8.09 17.55 4.58
CA GLU A 80 8.60 18.46 3.56
C GLU A 80 9.35 17.67 2.47
N ALA A 81 10.22 16.73 2.88
CA ALA A 81 10.97 15.90 1.95
C ALA A 81 10.06 15.00 1.10
N SER A 82 9.01 14.43 1.68
CA SER A 82 8.07 13.56 0.95
C SER A 82 7.14 14.34 0.02
N GLY A 83 6.81 15.57 0.36
CA GLY A 83 5.79 16.36 -0.34
C GLY A 83 4.36 15.99 0.05
N TYR A 84 4.18 15.21 1.12
CA TYR A 84 2.88 14.76 1.64
C TYR A 84 2.81 14.95 3.14
N ALA A 85 1.62 14.80 3.70
CA ALA A 85 1.41 14.81 5.14
C ALA A 85 1.87 13.49 5.81
N PHE A 86 2.42 12.58 5.03
CA PHE A 86 2.93 11.27 5.47
C PHE A 86 4.24 10.94 4.75
N TYR A 87 4.96 9.94 5.27
CA TYR A 87 6.25 9.51 4.72
C TYR A 87 6.53 8.07 5.15
N ASN A 88 7.62 7.49 4.60
CA ASN A 88 8.14 6.21 5.04
C ASN A 88 9.67 6.28 5.09
N THR A 89 10.26 5.89 6.21
CA THR A 89 11.71 5.94 6.43
C THR A 89 12.39 4.58 6.27
N SER A 90 11.65 3.53 5.91
CA SER A 90 12.23 2.21 5.72
C SER A 90 13.00 2.11 4.41
N PRO A 91 13.96 1.17 4.30
CA PRO A 91 14.68 0.95 3.04
C PRO A 91 13.87 0.16 2.00
N PHE A 92 12.64 -0.27 2.33
CA PHE A 92 11.89 -1.20 1.50
C PHE A 92 10.93 -0.50 0.54
N THR A 93 10.76 -1.11 -0.63
CA THR A 93 9.69 -0.86 -1.60
C THR A 93 8.99 -2.19 -1.86
N PHE A 94 7.83 -2.16 -2.54
CA PHE A 94 7.17 -3.41 -2.96
C PHE A 94 8.09 -4.27 -3.84
N GLU A 95 8.89 -3.64 -4.69
CA GLU A 95 9.83 -4.36 -5.55
C GLU A 95 10.93 -5.06 -4.73
N THR A 96 11.52 -4.39 -3.75
CA THR A 96 12.55 -5.00 -2.90
C THR A 96 11.96 -6.03 -1.94
N LEU A 97 10.72 -5.84 -1.47
CA LEU A 97 10.02 -6.86 -0.69
C LEU A 97 9.84 -8.14 -1.51
N ARG A 98 9.37 -8.01 -2.75
CA ARG A 98 9.21 -9.15 -3.65
C ARG A 98 10.51 -9.89 -3.92
N ALA A 99 11.64 -9.20 -3.91
CA ALA A 99 12.95 -9.77 -4.19
C ALA A 99 13.48 -10.68 -3.07
N ASP A 100 12.84 -10.71 -1.89
CA ASP A 100 13.32 -11.48 -0.73
C ASP A 100 12.16 -12.23 -0.05
N ALA A 101 11.74 -13.32 -0.65
CA ALA A 101 10.63 -14.12 -0.16
C ALA A 101 10.89 -14.73 1.22
N GLU A 102 12.13 -15.12 1.49
CA GLU A 102 12.50 -15.80 2.72
C GLU A 102 12.30 -14.94 3.97
N ASN A 103 12.54 -13.64 3.86
CA ASN A 103 12.44 -12.69 4.97
C ASN A 103 11.20 -11.79 4.87
N ILE A 104 10.17 -12.23 4.16
CA ILE A 104 9.04 -11.36 3.80
C ILE A 104 8.30 -10.82 5.01
N GLU A 105 8.07 -11.59 6.05
CA GLU A 105 7.34 -11.11 7.23
C GLU A 105 8.13 -10.00 7.94
N ASP A 106 9.40 -10.25 8.25
CA ASP A 106 10.24 -9.26 8.95
C ASP A 106 10.41 -7.99 8.11
N ASN A 107 10.65 -8.16 6.81
CA ASN A 107 10.85 -7.03 5.90
C ASN A 107 9.57 -6.22 5.73
N PHE A 108 8.43 -6.88 5.61
CA PHE A 108 7.14 -6.20 5.46
C PHE A 108 6.76 -5.45 6.75
N ARG A 109 6.98 -6.06 7.91
CA ARG A 109 6.76 -5.37 9.18
C ARG A 109 7.66 -4.15 9.33
N ALA A 110 8.93 -4.26 8.94
CA ALA A 110 9.85 -3.12 8.95
C ALA A 110 9.39 -2.02 7.99
N PHE A 111 8.89 -2.39 6.83
CA PHE A 111 8.30 -1.44 5.87
C PHE A 111 7.09 -0.72 6.48
N ILE A 112 6.15 -1.44 7.06
CA ILE A 112 4.96 -0.85 7.71
C ILE A 112 5.37 0.06 8.87
N ASN A 113 6.32 -0.38 9.70
CA ASN A 113 6.81 0.41 10.84
C ASN A 113 7.59 1.66 10.41
N GLY A 114 8.04 1.73 9.17
CA GLY A 114 8.69 2.91 8.61
C GLY A 114 7.74 4.04 8.24
N PHE A 115 6.45 3.78 8.15
CA PHE A 115 5.46 4.84 7.89
C PHE A 115 5.36 5.81 9.07
N SER A 116 5.02 7.06 8.75
CA SER A 116 4.68 8.07 9.76
C SER A 116 3.52 7.60 10.64
N ASP A 117 3.46 8.15 11.85
CA ASP A 117 2.51 7.71 12.88
C ASP A 117 1.05 7.79 12.41
N ASN A 118 0.69 8.80 11.62
CA ASN A 118 -0.68 8.93 11.11
C ASN A 118 -1.09 7.76 10.21
N VAL A 119 -0.18 7.24 9.39
CA VAL A 119 -0.46 6.05 8.58
C VAL A 119 -0.54 4.80 9.44
N GLN A 120 0.37 4.67 10.41
CA GLN A 120 0.35 3.54 11.34
C GLN A 120 -0.96 3.50 12.14
N ASP A 121 -1.47 4.65 12.56
CA ASP A 121 -2.76 4.74 13.26
C ASP A 121 -3.92 4.25 12.39
N ILE A 122 -3.93 4.62 11.11
CA ILE A 122 -4.94 4.15 10.17
C ILE A 122 -4.90 2.62 10.05
N LEU A 123 -3.71 2.06 9.86
CA LEU A 123 -3.55 0.61 9.72
C LEU A 123 -3.89 -0.14 11.01
N ALA A 124 -3.56 0.43 12.17
CA ALA A 124 -3.92 -0.14 13.46
C ALA A 124 -5.44 -0.19 13.63
N GLN A 125 -6.16 0.86 13.24
CA GLN A 125 -7.63 0.89 13.27
C GLN A 125 -8.25 -0.16 12.36
N MET A 126 -7.55 -0.52 11.27
CA MET A 126 -7.99 -1.56 10.35
C MET A 126 -7.61 -2.98 10.84
N GLY A 127 -6.90 -3.10 11.96
CA GLY A 127 -6.46 -4.40 12.48
C GLY A 127 -5.42 -5.10 11.61
N PHE A 128 -4.62 -4.35 10.87
CA PHE A 128 -3.75 -4.92 9.85
C PHE A 128 -2.60 -5.76 10.42
N GLY A 129 -2.09 -5.41 11.60
CA GLY A 129 -1.01 -6.18 12.24
C GLY A 129 -1.36 -7.65 12.45
N GLU A 130 -2.61 -7.93 12.85
CA GLU A 130 -3.12 -9.31 13.02
C GLU A 130 -3.21 -10.02 11.67
N GLN A 131 -3.57 -9.32 10.61
CA GLN A 131 -3.69 -9.90 9.27
C GLN A 131 -2.32 -10.22 8.69
N ILE A 132 -1.31 -9.40 8.95
CA ILE A 132 0.08 -9.70 8.55
C ILE A 132 0.50 -11.03 9.19
N LYS A 133 0.26 -11.18 10.49
CA LYS A 133 0.58 -12.42 11.20
C LYS A 133 -0.16 -13.63 10.62
N ARG A 134 -1.46 -13.49 10.41
CA ARG A 134 -2.29 -14.57 9.85
C ARG A 134 -1.84 -14.98 8.45
N MET A 135 -1.53 -14.02 7.59
CA MET A 135 -1.00 -14.31 6.25
C MET A 135 0.37 -14.99 6.30
N ALA A 136 1.26 -14.54 7.19
CA ALA A 136 2.57 -15.14 7.35
C ALA A 136 2.45 -16.57 7.87
N ASP A 137 1.63 -16.80 8.90
CA ASP A 137 1.41 -18.13 9.47
C ASP A 137 0.79 -19.11 8.46
N SER A 138 -0.01 -18.61 7.53
CA SER A 138 -0.65 -19.38 6.47
C SER A 138 0.18 -19.44 5.18
N ASN A 139 1.39 -18.87 5.19
CA ASN A 139 2.30 -18.83 4.05
C ASN A 139 1.73 -18.11 2.82
N LEU A 140 0.96 -17.05 3.05
CA LEU A 140 0.28 -16.27 2.00
C LEU A 140 0.85 -14.88 1.80
N LEU A 141 1.58 -14.34 2.78
CA LEU A 141 1.99 -12.94 2.77
C LEU A 141 2.79 -12.58 1.51
N TYR A 142 3.73 -13.42 1.13
CA TYR A 142 4.57 -13.17 -0.05
C TYR A 142 3.73 -13.07 -1.33
N GLN A 143 2.82 -14.02 -1.55
CA GLN A 143 2.00 -14.04 -2.74
C GLN A 143 1.07 -12.81 -2.81
N VAL A 144 0.49 -12.40 -1.69
CA VAL A 144 -0.35 -11.20 -1.64
C VAL A 144 0.46 -9.96 -2.02
N ILE A 145 1.68 -9.83 -1.51
CA ILE A 145 2.58 -8.71 -1.88
C ILE A 145 2.89 -8.76 -3.38
N VAL A 146 3.19 -9.93 -3.92
CA VAL A 146 3.45 -10.11 -5.36
C VAL A 146 2.23 -9.70 -6.20
N ASP A 147 1.03 -10.04 -5.75
CA ASP A 147 -0.21 -9.67 -6.45
C ASP A 147 -0.34 -8.15 -6.59
N PHE A 148 0.13 -7.39 -5.60
CA PHE A 148 0.13 -5.92 -5.63
C PHE A 148 1.31 -5.31 -6.39
N CYS A 149 2.22 -6.13 -6.91
CA CYS A 149 3.36 -5.65 -7.71
C CYS A 149 3.06 -5.57 -9.21
N SER A 150 1.91 -6.04 -9.68
CA SER A 150 1.57 -6.01 -11.11
C SER A 150 1.32 -4.58 -11.60
N GLU A 151 1.43 -4.36 -12.91
CA GLU A 151 1.14 -3.06 -13.52
C GLU A 151 -0.28 -2.59 -13.25
N LYS A 152 -1.23 -3.51 -13.20
CA LYS A 152 -2.65 -3.20 -12.91
C LYS A 152 -2.85 -2.73 -11.47
N ALA A 153 -1.90 -3.00 -10.58
CA ALA A 153 -1.92 -2.56 -9.20
C ALA A 153 -1.27 -1.18 -9.00
N ASP A 154 -0.84 -0.51 -10.06
CA ASP A 154 -0.26 0.82 -9.98
C ASP A 154 -1.32 1.81 -9.48
N MET A 155 -1.06 2.38 -8.30
CA MET A 155 -1.92 3.36 -7.62
C MET A 155 -1.23 4.71 -7.48
N SER A 156 -0.24 4.99 -8.33
CA SER A 156 0.42 6.30 -8.34
C SER A 156 -0.55 7.41 -8.71
N PRO A 157 -0.32 8.65 -8.24
CA PRO A 157 -1.17 9.79 -8.60
C PRO A 157 -1.24 10.07 -10.10
N ARG A 158 -0.19 9.67 -10.84
CA ARG A 158 -0.12 9.78 -12.28
C ARG A 158 -1.13 8.87 -12.98
N LYS A 159 -1.34 7.67 -12.45
CA LYS A 159 -2.27 6.66 -12.98
C LYS A 159 -3.67 6.84 -12.40
N VAL A 160 -3.75 7.10 -11.11
CA VAL A 160 -5.00 7.18 -10.35
C VAL A 160 -4.98 8.50 -9.59
N THR A 161 -5.77 9.48 -10.03
CA THR A 161 -5.88 10.77 -9.34
C THR A 161 -6.49 10.58 -7.94
N ALA A 162 -6.36 11.59 -7.08
CA ALA A 162 -6.96 11.54 -5.75
C ALA A 162 -8.47 11.30 -5.80
N VAL A 163 -9.16 11.92 -6.77
CA VAL A 163 -10.61 11.72 -6.97
C VAL A 163 -10.91 10.30 -7.40
N ASP A 164 -10.17 9.78 -8.39
CA ASP A 164 -10.32 8.41 -8.88
C ASP A 164 -10.03 7.40 -7.77
N MET A 165 -9.02 7.66 -6.93
CA MET A 165 -8.69 6.79 -5.79
C MET A 165 -9.85 6.71 -4.80
N GLY A 166 -10.55 7.82 -4.57
CA GLY A 166 -11.75 7.85 -3.74
C GLY A 166 -12.82 6.91 -4.28
N TYR A 167 -13.09 6.95 -5.57
CA TYR A 167 -14.07 6.06 -6.22
C TYR A 167 -13.64 4.60 -6.18
N VAL A 168 -12.37 4.31 -6.45
CA VAL A 168 -11.83 2.94 -6.37
C VAL A 168 -12.00 2.38 -4.96
N PHE A 169 -11.60 3.15 -3.95
CA PHE A 169 -11.68 2.70 -2.56
C PHE A 169 -13.13 2.51 -2.12
N GLU A 170 -14.02 3.43 -2.47
CA GLU A 170 -15.45 3.30 -2.19
C GLU A 170 -16.04 2.02 -2.80
N ASN A 171 -15.67 1.72 -4.04
CA ASN A 171 -16.09 0.48 -4.71
C ASN A 171 -15.63 -0.76 -3.94
N LEU A 172 -14.37 -0.76 -3.46
CA LEU A 172 -13.82 -1.86 -2.68
C LEU A 172 -14.54 -2.00 -1.32
N VAL A 173 -14.80 -0.89 -0.64
CA VAL A 173 -15.52 -0.89 0.64
C VAL A 173 -16.91 -1.50 0.46
N GLN A 174 -17.64 -1.08 -0.58
CA GLN A 174 -18.99 -1.64 -0.86
C GLN A 174 -18.93 -3.13 -1.16
N ARG A 175 -17.87 -3.60 -1.80
CA ARG A 175 -17.73 -5.01 -2.18
C ARG A 175 -17.32 -5.90 -1.01
N PHE A 176 -16.51 -5.39 -0.08
CA PHE A 176 -15.82 -6.20 0.94
C PHE A 176 -16.15 -5.82 2.38
N SER A 177 -17.01 -4.85 2.62
CA SER A 177 -17.42 -4.54 3.99
C SER A 177 -18.74 -5.20 4.39
#